data_c21983f2a9643ea799c0a08624c80a51
#
_entry.id   c21983f2a9643ea799c0a08624c80a51
#
_cell.length_a   1.000
_cell.length_b   1.000
_cell.length_c   1.000
_cell.angle_alpha   90.00
_cell.angle_beta   90.00
_cell.angle_gamma   90.00
#
_symmetry.space_group_name_H-M   'P 1'
#
loop_
_entity.id
_entity.type
_entity.pdbx_description
1 polymer ?
#
loop_
_entity_poly.entity_id
_entity_poly.type
_entity_poly.pdbx_seq_one_letter_code
_entity_poly.pdbx_strand_id
1 'polypeptide(L)'
;MSLIPRFLSLLAAAAALASCQTGGLSPAQLQQVEYRRMAIAAEPPGDYYIGRRFHIDRTHFWGYVRRPGESWDKSRLVVLNERFMRQPDRYPEMPEGDTPAYGFDHNTEYRLWGYFSGRKVYDPNSNMILPEFVLQRHELKDTSPGWLFRPDEKFDGVHLFRGEVGATPGKRY
;
A
#
# COMPACT_ATOMS: atom_id res chain seq x y z
N MET A 1 58.12 24.73 -51.81
CA MET A 1 56.70 25.17 -51.71
C MET A 1 55.90 24.01 -51.11
N SER A 2 55.63 24.07 -49.86
CA SER A 2 54.97 23.01 -49.15
C SER A 2 53.62 23.55 -48.57
N LEU A 3 52.52 23.01 -49.05
CA LEU A 3 51.19 23.32 -48.66
C LEU A 3 50.76 22.27 -47.59
N ILE A 4 50.61 22.69 -46.34
CA ILE A 4 50.09 21.88 -45.23
C ILE A 4 48.59 22.14 -45.15
N PRO A 5 47.71 21.12 -45.30
CA PRO A 5 46.29 21.29 -45.01
C PRO A 5 46.03 21.23 -43.47
N ARG A 6 45.43 22.29 -42.99
CA ARG A 6 44.92 22.36 -41.62
C ARG A 6 43.69 21.46 -41.47
N PHE A 7 43.82 20.36 -40.74
CA PHE A 7 42.66 19.57 -40.27
C PHE A 7 41.98 20.32 -39.14
N LEU A 8 40.80 20.78 -39.44
CA LEU A 8 39.86 21.33 -38.42
C LEU A 8 39.23 20.15 -37.70
N SER A 9 39.68 19.88 -36.49
CA SER A 9 39.03 18.89 -35.58
C SER A 9 37.77 19.51 -35.04
N LEU A 10 36.63 19.11 -35.57
CA LEU A 10 35.32 19.36 -34.96
C LEU A 10 35.18 18.46 -33.73
N LEU A 11 35.37 19.03 -32.55
CA LEU A 11 35.01 18.41 -31.27
C LEU A 11 33.51 18.50 -31.14
N ALA A 12 32.79 17.40 -31.43
CA ALA A 12 31.38 17.27 -31.11
C ALA A 12 31.25 17.08 -29.61
N ALA A 13 30.93 18.15 -28.89
CA ALA A 13 30.53 18.08 -27.49
C ALA A 13 29.15 17.44 -27.44
N ALA A 14 29.10 16.14 -27.13
CA ALA A 14 27.88 15.46 -26.74
C ALA A 14 27.48 16.01 -25.38
N ALA A 15 26.57 16.99 -25.36
CA ALA A 15 25.89 17.42 -24.17
C ALA A 15 24.98 16.27 -23.70
N ALA A 16 25.45 15.50 -22.73
CA ALA A 16 24.63 14.59 -21.98
C ALA A 16 23.60 15.43 -21.21
N LEU A 17 22.42 15.55 -21.78
CA LEU A 17 21.25 16.06 -21.06
C LEU A 17 20.94 15.06 -19.95
N ALA A 18 21.55 15.27 -18.78
CA ALA A 18 21.07 14.69 -17.54
C ALA A 18 19.67 15.26 -17.31
N SER A 19 18.67 14.55 -17.83
CA SER A 19 17.28 14.80 -17.49
C SER A 19 17.15 14.60 -15.99
N CYS A 20 17.16 15.69 -15.25
CA CYS A 20 16.65 15.69 -13.88
C CYS A 20 15.21 15.20 -13.98
N GLN A 21 14.98 13.93 -13.68
CA GLN A 21 13.65 13.39 -13.53
C GLN A 21 13.02 14.10 -12.32
N THR A 22 12.34 15.19 -12.58
CA THR A 22 11.34 15.72 -11.66
C THR A 22 10.39 14.57 -11.37
N GLY A 23 10.29 14.18 -10.11
CA GLY A 23 9.67 12.95 -9.55
C GLY A 23 8.29 12.52 -10.04
N GLY A 24 8.05 12.48 -11.33
CA GLY A 24 6.86 11.96 -11.98
C GLY A 24 6.95 10.47 -12.30
N LEU A 25 5.80 9.82 -12.44
CA LEU A 25 5.72 8.43 -12.86
C LEU A 25 6.21 8.26 -14.30
N SER A 26 6.92 7.15 -14.57
CA SER A 26 7.28 6.77 -15.93
C SER A 26 6.01 6.41 -16.74
N PRO A 27 6.06 6.44 -18.09
CA PRO A 27 4.93 6.04 -18.93
C PRO A 27 4.38 4.64 -18.60
N ALA A 28 5.27 3.69 -18.32
CA ALA A 28 4.87 2.32 -17.91
C ALA A 28 4.14 2.31 -16.56
N GLN A 29 4.60 3.11 -15.60
CA GLN A 29 3.94 3.26 -14.31
C GLN A 29 2.57 3.94 -14.44
N LEU A 30 2.45 4.96 -15.28
CA LEU A 30 1.17 5.62 -15.58
C LEU A 30 0.17 4.62 -16.18
N GLN A 31 0.62 3.78 -17.11
CA GLN A 31 -0.21 2.74 -17.70
C GLN A 31 -0.69 1.74 -16.65
N GLN A 32 0.16 1.33 -15.72
CA GLN A 32 -0.22 0.45 -14.62
C GLN A 32 -1.22 1.10 -13.66
N VAL A 33 -1.04 2.38 -13.35
CA VAL A 33 -2.00 3.14 -12.53
C VAL A 33 -3.37 3.17 -13.18
N GLU A 34 -3.42 3.45 -14.49
CA GLU A 34 -4.68 3.51 -15.23
C GLU A 34 -5.35 2.12 -15.35
N TYR A 35 -4.59 1.09 -15.64
CA TYR A 35 -5.09 -0.28 -15.65
C TYR A 35 -5.72 -0.65 -14.31
N ARG A 36 -5.05 -0.36 -13.18
CA ARG A 36 -5.60 -0.61 -11.85
C ARG A 36 -6.85 0.20 -11.57
N ARG A 37 -6.88 1.46 -11.97
CA ARG A 37 -8.06 2.31 -11.82
C ARG A 37 -9.27 1.71 -12.53
N MET A 38 -9.09 1.23 -13.76
CA MET A 38 -10.15 0.55 -14.52
C MET A 38 -10.57 -0.76 -13.88
N ALA A 39 -9.62 -1.56 -13.43
CA ALA A 39 -9.90 -2.84 -12.76
C ALA A 39 -10.71 -2.65 -11.47
N ILE A 40 -10.38 -1.64 -10.67
CA ILE A 40 -11.14 -1.28 -9.47
C ILE A 40 -12.55 -0.79 -9.82
N ALA A 41 -12.67 0.08 -10.83
CA ALA A 41 -13.97 0.60 -11.26
C ALA A 41 -14.89 -0.50 -11.82
N ALA A 42 -14.32 -1.57 -12.36
CA ALA A 42 -15.05 -2.72 -12.88
C ALA A 42 -15.40 -3.77 -11.79
N GLU A 43 -15.03 -3.55 -10.54
CA GLU A 43 -15.37 -4.49 -9.45
C GLU A 43 -16.90 -4.58 -9.29
N PRO A 44 -17.46 -5.80 -9.27
CA PRO A 44 -18.90 -5.97 -9.09
C PRO A 44 -19.36 -5.35 -7.76
N PRO A 45 -20.44 -4.59 -7.74
CA PRO A 45 -21.03 -4.13 -6.50
C PRO A 45 -21.55 -5.30 -5.68
N GLY A 46 -21.53 -5.18 -4.36
CA GLY A 46 -22.03 -6.23 -3.48
C GLY A 46 -21.90 -5.87 -2.01
N ASP A 47 -22.51 -6.68 -1.16
CA ASP A 47 -22.42 -6.49 0.29
C ASP A 47 -21.16 -7.18 0.84
N TYR A 48 -20.03 -6.71 0.36
CA TYR A 48 -18.72 -7.11 0.81
C TYR A 48 -17.75 -5.92 0.76
N TYR A 49 -16.56 -6.13 1.26
CA TYR A 49 -15.44 -5.20 1.21
C TYR A 49 -14.28 -5.84 0.48
N ILE A 50 -13.39 -5.00 -0.03
CA ILE A 50 -12.07 -5.44 -0.49
C ILE A 50 -11.08 -5.11 0.61
N GLY A 51 -10.39 -6.13 1.10
CA GLY A 51 -9.35 -6.00 2.11
C GLY A 51 -7.98 -6.32 1.55
N ARG A 52 -6.97 -5.60 2.03
CA ARG A 52 -5.59 -5.90 1.71
C ARG A 52 -4.74 -5.82 2.97
N ARG A 53 -3.93 -6.84 3.16
CA ARG A 53 -2.90 -6.83 4.19
C ARG A 53 -1.64 -6.22 3.58
N PHE A 54 -1.17 -5.16 4.19
CA PHE A 54 0.02 -4.45 3.71
C PHE A 54 0.79 -3.90 4.90
N HIS A 55 1.94 -4.51 5.18
CA HIS A 55 2.80 -4.09 6.27
C HIS A 55 3.53 -2.80 5.92
N ILE A 56 3.59 -1.90 6.88
CA ILE A 56 4.40 -0.69 6.82
C ILE A 56 5.23 -0.62 8.10
N ASP A 57 6.53 -0.51 7.97
CA ASP A 57 7.48 -0.57 9.09
C ASP A 57 7.13 0.38 10.24
N ARG A 58 6.61 1.54 9.93
CA ARG A 58 6.25 2.53 10.94
C ARG A 58 5.09 2.09 11.83
N THR A 59 4.10 1.43 11.27
CA THR A 59 2.88 1.06 11.99
C THR A 59 2.89 -0.37 12.49
N HIS A 60 3.78 -1.20 11.97
CA HIS A 60 3.82 -2.63 12.27
C HIS A 60 2.44 -3.30 12.14
N PHE A 61 1.62 -2.78 11.22
CA PHE A 61 0.24 -3.19 11.10
C PHE A 61 -0.22 -3.16 9.65
N TRP A 62 -1.23 -3.99 9.35
CA TRP A 62 -1.91 -4.04 8.07
C TRP A 62 -3.42 -4.24 8.26
N GLY A 63 -4.22 -3.99 7.24
CA GLY A 63 -5.68 -4.16 7.31
C GLY A 63 -6.40 -2.99 6.68
N TYR A 64 -6.08 -2.74 5.43
CA TYR A 64 -6.79 -1.73 4.63
C TYR A 64 -8.07 -2.32 4.08
N VAL A 65 -9.20 -1.63 4.27
CA VAL A 65 -10.53 -2.07 3.88
C VAL A 65 -11.25 -0.95 3.14
N ARG A 66 -11.82 -1.26 1.98
CA ARG A 66 -12.59 -0.35 1.14
C ARG A 66 -13.85 -1.02 0.58
N ARG A 67 -14.80 -0.26 0.07
CA ARG A 67 -15.91 -0.81 -0.71
C ARG A 67 -15.45 -1.19 -2.12
N PRO A 68 -16.13 -2.15 -2.78
CA PRO A 68 -15.92 -2.42 -4.20
C PRO A 68 -16.07 -1.13 -5.03
N GLY A 69 -15.23 -0.96 -6.03
CA GLY A 69 -15.23 0.21 -6.90
C GLY A 69 -14.61 1.48 -6.31
N GLU A 70 -14.31 1.51 -5.01
CA GLU A 70 -13.59 2.62 -4.39
C GLU A 70 -12.09 2.47 -4.56
N SER A 71 -11.38 3.58 -4.76
CA SER A 71 -9.92 3.60 -4.80
C SER A 71 -9.28 3.38 -3.42
N TRP A 72 -8.02 2.96 -3.37
CA TRP A 72 -7.32 2.65 -2.13
C TRP A 72 -7.08 3.88 -1.24
N ASP A 73 -7.03 5.09 -1.80
CA ASP A 73 -6.97 6.33 -1.03
C ASP A 73 -8.21 6.56 -0.14
N LYS A 74 -9.33 5.89 -0.48
CA LYS A 74 -10.56 5.88 0.34
C LYS A 74 -10.61 4.72 1.33
N SER A 75 -9.63 3.81 1.31
CA SER A 75 -9.59 2.69 2.24
C SER A 75 -9.43 3.17 3.69
N ARG A 76 -9.88 2.35 4.60
CA ARG A 76 -9.71 2.56 6.04
C ARG A 76 -8.74 1.52 6.60
N LEU A 77 -7.78 1.97 7.37
CA LEU A 77 -6.97 1.09 8.19
C LEU A 77 -7.80 0.64 9.39
N VAL A 78 -7.84 -0.65 9.68
CA VAL A 78 -8.73 -1.23 10.68
C VAL A 78 -8.01 -2.25 11.56
N VAL A 79 -8.57 -2.47 12.75
CA VAL A 79 -8.31 -3.68 13.54
C VAL A 79 -9.37 -4.72 13.15
N LEU A 80 -8.91 -5.91 12.73
CA LEU A 80 -9.81 -7.02 12.43
C LEU A 80 -10.22 -7.72 13.73
N ASN A 81 -11.52 -7.71 14.00
CA ASN A 81 -12.09 -8.52 15.08
C ASN A 81 -12.40 -9.91 14.56
N GLU A 82 -11.65 -10.90 15.03
CA GLU A 82 -11.64 -12.28 14.56
C GLU A 82 -12.53 -13.22 15.39
N ARG A 83 -13.48 -12.68 16.15
CA ARG A 83 -14.35 -13.51 17.01
C ARG A 83 -15.14 -14.58 16.26
N PHE A 84 -15.47 -14.33 14.99
CA PHE A 84 -16.22 -15.27 14.15
C PHE A 84 -15.36 -15.98 13.11
N MET A 85 -14.33 -15.30 12.60
CA MET A 85 -13.47 -15.81 11.56
C MET A 85 -12.05 -15.31 11.80
N ARG A 86 -11.09 -16.23 11.79
CA ARG A 86 -9.68 -15.88 11.83
C ARG A 86 -9.26 -15.26 10.49
N GLN A 87 -8.40 -14.26 10.55
CA GLN A 87 -7.74 -13.74 9.34
C GLN A 87 -6.87 -14.82 8.69
N PRO A 88 -6.63 -14.73 7.36
CA PRO A 88 -5.92 -15.78 6.62
C PRO A 88 -4.48 -15.99 7.09
N ASP A 89 -3.77 -14.91 7.38
CA ASP A 89 -2.36 -14.96 7.76
C ASP A 89 -2.16 -14.99 9.26
N ARG A 90 -1.32 -15.92 9.71
CA ARG A 90 -0.95 -16.12 11.12
C ARG A 90 0.53 -16.04 11.38
N TYR A 91 1.30 -15.69 10.37
CA TYR A 91 2.74 -15.55 10.51
C TYR A 91 3.10 -14.24 11.20
N PRO A 92 4.22 -14.23 11.95
CA PRO A 92 4.73 -13.02 12.55
C PRO A 92 5.00 -11.94 11.49
N GLU A 93 4.74 -10.71 11.83
CA GLU A 93 5.07 -9.56 10.97
C GLU A 93 6.58 -9.37 10.81
N MET A 94 7.33 -9.74 11.85
CA MET A 94 8.78 -9.72 11.88
C MET A 94 9.27 -11.16 11.96
N PRO A 95 9.39 -11.86 10.82
CA PRO A 95 9.80 -13.25 10.81
C PRO A 95 11.27 -13.41 11.17
N GLU A 96 11.56 -14.51 11.84
CA GLU A 96 12.94 -14.97 12.08
C GLU A 96 13.32 -16.04 11.06
N GLY A 97 14.57 -16.01 10.58
CA GLY A 97 15.10 -17.02 9.66
C GLY A 97 14.47 -16.96 8.26
N ASP A 98 14.11 -18.12 7.70
CA ASP A 98 13.61 -18.27 6.34
C ASP A 98 12.10 -17.99 6.17
N THR A 99 11.44 -17.46 7.20
CA THR A 99 10.02 -17.12 7.14
C THR A 99 9.80 -15.95 6.18
N PRO A 100 8.69 -15.93 5.39
CA PRO A 100 8.41 -14.81 4.52
C PRO A 100 8.33 -13.49 5.30
N ALA A 101 8.99 -12.46 4.78
CA ALA A 101 8.91 -11.13 5.35
C ALA A 101 7.46 -10.65 5.34
N TYR A 102 6.99 -10.15 6.50
CA TYR A 102 5.65 -9.55 6.66
C TYR A 102 4.46 -10.52 6.47
N GLY A 103 4.69 -11.81 6.61
CA GLY A 103 3.65 -12.82 6.48
C GLY A 103 3.38 -13.29 5.04
N PHE A 104 2.58 -14.34 4.90
CA PHE A 104 2.29 -14.95 3.59
C PHE A 104 1.42 -14.10 2.70
N ASP A 105 0.49 -13.39 3.27
CA ASP A 105 -0.51 -12.63 2.55
C ASP A 105 -0.21 -11.13 2.47
N HIS A 106 1.04 -10.75 2.75
CA HIS A 106 1.48 -9.39 2.50
C HIS A 106 1.13 -8.98 1.08
N ASN A 107 0.46 -7.83 0.93
CA ASN A 107 -0.01 -7.29 -0.34
C ASN A 107 -0.99 -8.19 -1.11
N THR A 108 -1.67 -9.10 -0.45
CA THR A 108 -2.71 -9.97 -1.04
C THR A 108 -4.09 -9.34 -0.83
N GLU A 109 -4.93 -9.39 -1.86
CA GLU A 109 -6.30 -8.89 -1.80
C GLU A 109 -7.29 -10.00 -1.49
N TYR A 110 -8.25 -9.66 -0.62
CA TYR A 110 -9.36 -10.50 -0.23
C TYR A 110 -10.69 -9.81 -0.43
N ARG A 111 -11.73 -10.58 -0.72
CA ARG A 111 -13.10 -10.19 -0.42
C ARG A 111 -13.38 -10.49 1.03
N LEU A 112 -13.91 -9.50 1.74
CA LEU A 112 -14.22 -9.61 3.16
C LEU A 112 -15.70 -9.37 3.37
N TRP A 113 -16.35 -10.29 4.07
CA TRP A 113 -17.69 -10.09 4.60
C TRP A 113 -17.60 -9.79 6.07
N GLY A 114 -18.33 -8.79 6.50
CA GLY A 114 -18.29 -8.29 7.85
C GLY A 114 -18.83 -6.87 7.91
N TYR A 115 -18.59 -6.23 9.03
CA TYR A 115 -19.10 -4.88 9.29
C TYR A 115 -18.21 -4.08 10.22
N PHE A 116 -18.29 -2.76 10.11
CA PHE A 116 -17.72 -1.86 11.10
C PHE A 116 -18.62 -1.86 12.34
N SER A 117 -18.06 -2.20 13.51
CA SER A 117 -18.81 -2.28 14.76
C SER A 117 -19.22 -0.92 15.32
N GLY A 118 -18.69 0.15 14.77
CA GLY A 118 -18.81 1.52 15.31
C GLY A 118 -17.82 1.83 16.43
N ARG A 119 -17.11 0.82 16.95
CA ARG A 119 -16.09 1.01 17.98
C ARG A 119 -14.74 1.41 17.37
N LYS A 120 -13.95 2.10 18.18
CA LYS A 120 -12.53 2.33 17.94
C LYS A 120 -11.72 1.55 18.98
N VAL A 121 -10.64 0.94 18.53
CA VAL A 121 -9.77 0.08 19.33
C VAL A 121 -8.35 0.64 19.28
N TYR A 122 -7.71 0.69 20.42
CA TYR A 122 -6.28 1.02 20.47
C TYR A 122 -5.46 -0.19 20.07
N ASP A 123 -4.62 0.00 19.04
CA ASP A 123 -3.64 -0.97 18.59
C ASP A 123 -2.26 -0.60 19.15
N PRO A 124 -1.70 -1.39 20.07
CA PRO A 124 -0.40 -1.09 20.68
C PRO A 124 0.77 -1.20 19.70
N ASN A 125 0.65 -2.00 18.64
CA ASN A 125 1.73 -2.19 17.67
C ASN A 125 1.97 -0.93 16.85
N SER A 126 0.89 -0.33 16.37
CA SER A 126 0.96 0.90 15.58
C SER A 126 0.90 2.18 16.40
N ASN A 127 0.55 2.09 17.70
CA ASN A 127 0.22 3.24 18.55
C ASN A 127 -0.91 4.09 17.96
N MET A 128 -1.92 3.46 17.40
CA MET A 128 -3.05 4.12 16.76
C MET A 128 -4.38 3.69 17.35
N ILE A 129 -5.37 4.57 17.26
CA ILE A 129 -6.76 4.27 17.54
C ILE A 129 -7.47 4.02 16.21
N LEU A 130 -7.85 2.78 15.95
CA LEU A 130 -8.36 2.33 14.67
C LEU A 130 -9.82 1.89 14.78
N PRO A 131 -10.63 2.04 13.73
CA PRO A 131 -11.94 1.46 13.68
C PRO A 131 -11.85 -0.08 13.71
N GLU A 132 -12.80 -0.70 14.40
CA GLU A 132 -12.92 -2.15 14.45
C GLU A 132 -13.77 -2.64 13.27
N PHE A 133 -13.25 -3.62 12.54
CA PHE A 133 -13.99 -4.36 11.52
C PHE A 133 -14.20 -5.80 11.99
N VAL A 134 -15.45 -6.22 12.17
CA VAL A 134 -15.81 -7.59 12.57
C VAL A 134 -15.79 -8.48 11.35
N LEU A 135 -14.80 -9.35 11.27
CA LEU A 135 -14.62 -10.28 10.16
C LEU A 135 -15.54 -11.50 10.34
N GLN A 136 -16.37 -11.79 9.34
CA GLN A 136 -17.27 -12.93 9.32
C GLN A 136 -16.87 -13.99 8.30
N ARG A 137 -16.30 -13.57 7.17
CA ARG A 137 -15.79 -14.45 6.11
C ARG A 137 -14.75 -13.71 5.28
N HIS A 138 -13.82 -14.44 4.73
CA HIS A 138 -12.90 -13.95 3.70
C HIS A 138 -12.79 -14.92 2.54
N GLU A 139 -12.40 -14.41 1.39
CA GLU A 139 -12.15 -15.16 0.18
C GLU A 139 -10.98 -14.51 -0.56
N LEU A 140 -10.02 -15.32 -0.98
CA LEU A 140 -8.88 -14.83 -1.75
C LEU A 140 -9.38 -14.22 -3.07
N LYS A 141 -8.95 -13.00 -3.36
CA LYS A 141 -9.28 -12.30 -4.60
C LYS A 141 -8.08 -12.26 -5.55
N ASP A 142 -6.93 -11.83 -5.07
CA ASP A 142 -5.74 -11.65 -5.91
C ASP A 142 -4.47 -11.72 -5.05
N THR A 143 -3.50 -12.53 -5.46
CA THR A 143 -2.20 -12.67 -4.79
C THR A 143 -1.15 -11.72 -5.33
N SER A 144 -1.42 -11.04 -6.44
CA SER A 144 -0.50 -10.09 -7.07
C SER A 144 -1.18 -8.82 -7.56
N PRO A 145 -1.92 -8.12 -6.70
CA PRO A 145 -2.79 -7.01 -7.08
C PRO A 145 -2.02 -5.72 -7.46
N GLY A 146 -0.70 -5.78 -7.51
CA GLY A 146 0.14 -4.61 -7.74
C GLY A 146 0.23 -3.68 -6.52
N TRP A 147 0.54 -2.43 -6.73
CA TRP A 147 0.79 -1.48 -5.64
C TRP A 147 -0.48 -1.18 -4.82
N LEU A 148 -0.33 -1.10 -3.52
CA LEU A 148 -1.34 -0.48 -2.66
C LEU A 148 -1.25 1.05 -2.79
N PHE A 149 -0.05 1.59 -2.64
CA PHE A 149 0.28 3.00 -2.81
C PHE A 149 1.02 3.20 -4.14
N ARG A 150 0.81 4.33 -4.76
CA ARG A 150 1.52 4.66 -5.99
C ARG A 150 2.98 4.99 -5.67
N PRO A 151 3.93 4.74 -6.60
CA PRO A 151 5.34 5.05 -6.37
C PRO A 151 5.65 6.55 -6.15
N ASP A 152 4.76 7.43 -6.61
CA ASP A 152 4.86 8.88 -6.44
C ASP A 152 4.15 9.39 -5.17
N GLU A 153 3.38 8.54 -4.49
CA GLU A 153 2.78 8.87 -3.20
C GLU A 153 3.85 8.88 -2.12
N LYS A 154 4.13 10.07 -1.61
CA LYS A 154 5.01 10.22 -0.46
C LYS A 154 4.19 10.05 0.80
N PHE A 155 4.63 9.13 1.63
CA PHE A 155 4.10 8.99 2.96
C PHE A 155 4.58 10.16 3.82
N ASP A 156 3.67 11.03 4.22
CA ASP A 156 3.96 12.18 5.09
C ASP A 156 3.68 11.90 6.59
N GLY A 157 3.30 10.66 6.89
CA GLY A 157 2.94 10.23 8.23
C GLY A 157 1.47 10.43 8.58
N VAL A 158 0.68 11.04 7.71
CA VAL A 158 -0.72 11.40 8.00
C VAL A 158 -1.69 10.84 6.95
N HIS A 159 -1.41 11.03 5.66
CA HIS A 159 -2.40 10.82 4.61
C HIS A 159 -2.67 9.35 4.25
N LEU A 160 -1.71 8.45 4.46
CA LEU A 160 -1.88 7.02 4.19
C LEU A 160 -2.45 6.25 5.40
N PHE A 161 -2.39 6.85 6.59
CA PHE A 161 -2.97 6.26 7.79
C PHE A 161 -4.26 6.98 8.13
N ARG A 162 -5.37 6.35 7.87
CA ARG A 162 -6.68 6.86 8.27
C ARG A 162 -7.04 6.38 9.67
N GLY A 163 -6.06 6.42 10.56
CA GLY A 163 -6.20 6.17 11.97
C GLY A 163 -5.82 7.40 12.79
N GLU A 164 -6.34 7.48 13.99
CA GLU A 164 -5.96 8.49 14.97
C GLU A 164 -4.75 7.99 15.76
N VAL A 165 -3.69 8.78 15.87
CA VAL A 165 -2.56 8.43 16.74
C VAL A 165 -3.08 8.33 18.17
N GLY A 166 -2.86 7.18 18.81
CA GLY A 166 -3.30 6.95 20.18
C GLY A 166 -2.58 7.85 21.16
N ALA A 167 -3.31 8.37 22.12
CA ALA A 167 -2.69 8.90 23.32
C ALA A 167 -1.98 7.74 24.03
N THR A 168 -0.77 7.98 24.55
CA THR A 168 -0.08 7.01 25.41
C THR A 168 -1.06 6.51 26.47
N PRO A 169 -1.23 5.19 26.63
CA PRO A 169 -2.14 4.68 27.67
C PRO A 169 -1.74 5.29 28.98
N GLY A 170 -2.64 6.02 29.61
CA GLY A 170 -2.38 6.59 30.92
C GLY A 170 -1.93 5.46 31.85
N LYS A 171 -0.83 5.67 32.57
CA LYS A 171 -0.39 4.74 33.61
C LYS A 171 -1.61 4.33 34.40
N ARG A 172 -1.96 3.04 34.38
CA ARG A 172 -2.91 2.51 35.36
C ARG A 172 -2.19 2.62 36.71
N TYR A 173 -2.76 3.45 37.57
CA TYR A 173 -2.41 3.50 38.96
C TYR A 173 -3.01 2.30 39.68
#